data_c87c96e55b1b816e1cf05db0f84dc054
#
_entry.id   c87c96e55b1b816e1cf05db0f84dc054
#
_cell.length_a   1.000
_cell.length_b   1.000
_cell.length_c   1.000
_cell.angle_alpha   90.00
_cell.angle_beta   90.00
_cell.angle_gamma   90.00
#
_symmetry.space_group_name_H-M   'P 1'
#
loop_
_entity.id
_entity.type
_entity.pdbx_description
1 polymer ?
#
loop_
_entity_poly.entity_id
_entity_poly.type
_entity_poly.pdbx_seq_one_letter_code
_entity_poly.pdbx_strand_id
1 'polypeptide(L)'
;ATRASIRGDLLVLASNVFASLGYVAGGRLEREGYSAMGTTFYGVGLYALVLWPLLFIVQPGTAPLTVPTGIWLSIVYLAVGVTIVGYVLWYWALGQGGIARIALLQFLQPVSGVILAAILLGEEFGAIFITASGVILFGVWYALKASR
;
A
#
# COMPACT_ATOMS: atom_id res chain seq x y z
N ALA A 1 -7.40 -24.88 6.97
CA ALA A 1 -6.11 -24.18 7.00
C ALA A 1 -5.45 -24.32 5.64
N THR A 2 -5.45 -23.25 4.84
CA THR A 2 -4.73 -23.19 3.57
C THR A 2 -3.24 -23.35 3.86
N ARG A 3 -2.61 -24.34 3.23
CA ARG A 3 -1.15 -24.53 3.35
C ARG A 3 -0.47 -23.29 2.80
N ALA A 4 0.28 -22.60 3.64
CA ALA A 4 1.18 -21.53 3.22
C ALA A 4 2.08 -22.07 2.10
N SER A 5 2.06 -21.41 0.95
CA SER A 5 2.86 -21.83 -0.20
C SER A 5 4.15 -21.02 -0.22
N ILE A 6 5.30 -21.67 -0.11
CA ILE A 6 6.62 -21.03 -0.20
C ILE A 6 6.73 -20.16 -1.47
N ARG A 7 6.12 -20.61 -2.59
CA ARG A 7 6.07 -19.81 -3.82
C ARG A 7 5.28 -18.53 -3.65
N GLY A 8 4.13 -18.58 -2.95
CA GLY A 8 3.34 -17.39 -2.62
C GLY A 8 4.11 -16.42 -1.73
N ASP A 9 4.77 -16.94 -0.71
CA ASP A 9 5.57 -16.13 0.22
C ASP A 9 6.72 -15.44 -0.51
N LEU A 10 7.43 -16.14 -1.40
CA LEU A 10 8.48 -15.55 -2.23
C LEU A 10 7.97 -14.46 -3.17
N LEU A 11 6.80 -14.64 -3.77
CA LEU A 11 6.17 -13.61 -4.62
C LEU A 11 5.80 -12.37 -3.81
N VAL A 12 5.27 -12.55 -2.60
CA VAL A 12 4.97 -11.43 -1.68
C VAL A 12 6.25 -10.69 -1.29
N LEU A 13 7.32 -11.41 -0.96
CA LEU A 13 8.61 -10.77 -0.66
C LEU A 13 9.15 -9.99 -1.86
N ALA A 14 9.12 -10.57 -3.06
CA ALA A 14 9.54 -9.88 -4.28
C ALA A 14 8.69 -8.63 -4.54
N SER A 15 7.37 -8.70 -4.38
CA SER A 15 6.49 -7.54 -4.57
C SER A 15 6.81 -6.41 -3.59
N ASN A 16 7.14 -6.72 -2.33
CA ASN A 16 7.54 -5.74 -1.33
C ASN A 16 8.86 -5.04 -1.68
N VAL A 17 9.83 -5.76 -2.26
CA VAL A 17 11.08 -5.16 -2.76
C VAL A 17 10.78 -4.16 -3.88
N PHE A 18 9.97 -4.55 -4.88
CA PHE A 18 9.59 -3.64 -5.96
C PHE A 18 8.78 -2.43 -5.47
N ALA A 19 7.86 -2.62 -4.54
CA ALA A 19 7.11 -1.52 -3.93
C ALA A 19 8.04 -0.54 -3.21
N SER A 20 9.02 -1.05 -2.44
CA SER A 20 10.01 -0.22 -1.74
C SER A 20 10.88 0.59 -2.69
N LEU A 21 11.31 -0.02 -3.80
CA LEU A 21 12.05 0.69 -4.85
C LEU A 21 11.19 1.81 -5.49
N GLY A 22 9.91 1.54 -5.72
CA GLY A 22 8.94 2.52 -6.21
C GLY A 22 8.78 3.71 -5.25
N TYR A 23 8.70 3.46 -3.95
CA TYR A 23 8.60 4.52 -2.94
C TYR A 23 9.86 5.38 -2.88
N VAL A 24 11.04 4.76 -2.95
CA VAL A 24 12.31 5.49 -2.98
C VAL A 24 12.41 6.33 -4.25
N ALA A 25 12.09 5.76 -5.40
CA ALA A 25 12.12 6.47 -6.68
C ALA A 25 11.14 7.64 -6.71
N GLY A 26 9.87 7.41 -6.31
CA GLY A 26 8.85 8.45 -6.27
C GLY A 26 9.18 9.57 -5.29
N GLY A 27 9.69 9.23 -4.09
CA GLY A 27 10.11 10.24 -3.12
C GLY A 27 11.34 11.04 -3.57
N ARG A 28 12.23 10.47 -4.40
CA ARG A 28 13.34 11.21 -5.03
C ARG A 28 12.84 12.18 -6.08
N LEU A 29 11.95 11.73 -6.97
CA LEU A 29 11.35 12.57 -8.00
C LEU A 29 10.66 13.80 -7.39
N GLU A 30 9.92 13.62 -6.30
CA GLU A 30 9.27 14.71 -5.57
C GLU A 30 10.31 15.73 -5.06
N ARG A 31 11.45 15.27 -4.54
CA ARG A 31 12.55 16.15 -4.10
C ARG A 31 13.25 16.88 -5.24
N GLU A 32 13.26 16.31 -6.43
CA GLU A 32 13.80 16.91 -7.65
C GLU A 32 12.82 17.90 -8.29
N GLY A 33 11.65 18.12 -7.66
CA GLY A 33 10.65 19.10 -8.09
C GLY A 33 9.53 18.56 -8.99
N TYR A 34 9.47 17.23 -9.18
CA TYR A 34 8.33 16.62 -9.85
C TYR A 34 7.13 16.59 -8.90
N SER A 35 5.93 16.86 -9.42
CA SER A 35 4.73 16.85 -8.59
C SER A 35 4.32 15.44 -8.18
N ALA A 36 3.86 15.28 -6.93
CA ALA A 36 3.32 14.02 -6.42
C ALA A 36 2.18 13.46 -7.29
N MET A 37 1.36 14.35 -7.84
CA MET A 37 0.31 14.00 -8.79
C MET A 37 0.90 13.43 -10.08
N GLY A 38 1.89 14.09 -10.68
CA GLY A 38 2.57 13.61 -11.88
C GLY A 38 3.23 12.25 -11.64
N THR A 39 4.00 12.11 -10.57
CA THR A 39 4.64 10.86 -10.18
C THR A 39 3.63 9.71 -10.02
N THR A 40 2.48 9.99 -9.41
CA THR A 40 1.40 9.01 -9.25
C THR A 40 0.80 8.62 -10.60
N PHE A 41 0.41 9.58 -11.43
CA PHE A 41 -0.23 9.29 -12.73
C PHE A 41 0.70 8.55 -13.69
N TYR A 42 1.96 8.94 -13.76
CA TYR A 42 2.94 8.23 -14.59
C TYR A 42 3.20 6.82 -14.06
N GLY A 43 3.36 6.66 -12.74
CA GLY A 43 3.57 5.35 -12.12
C GLY A 43 2.38 4.41 -12.34
N VAL A 44 1.16 4.86 -12.04
CA VAL A 44 -0.07 4.08 -12.23
C VAL A 44 -0.32 3.81 -13.71
N GLY A 45 -0.09 4.79 -14.59
CA GLY A 45 -0.26 4.64 -16.04
C GLY A 45 0.69 3.61 -16.64
N LEU A 46 1.97 3.66 -16.31
CA LEU A 46 2.95 2.66 -16.75
C LEU A 46 2.61 1.25 -16.22
N TYR A 47 2.22 1.16 -14.96
CA TYR A 47 1.78 -0.10 -14.36
C TYR A 47 0.56 -0.66 -15.08
N ALA A 48 -0.43 0.17 -15.39
CA ALA A 48 -1.62 -0.23 -16.13
C ALA A 48 -1.28 -0.70 -17.54
N LEU A 49 -0.38 -0.02 -18.26
CA LEU A 49 0.07 -0.43 -19.58
C LEU A 49 0.73 -1.81 -19.59
N VAL A 50 1.47 -2.15 -18.54
CA VAL A 50 2.13 -3.47 -18.42
C VAL A 50 1.14 -4.55 -17.99
N LEU A 51 0.26 -4.24 -17.04
CA LEU A 51 -0.67 -5.24 -16.50
C LEU A 51 -1.89 -5.50 -17.37
N TRP A 52 -2.36 -4.50 -18.12
CA TRP A 52 -3.54 -4.63 -18.95
C TRP A 52 -3.46 -5.81 -19.93
N PRO A 53 -2.36 -5.99 -20.70
CA PRO A 53 -2.21 -7.17 -21.55
C PRO A 53 -2.15 -8.49 -20.77
N LEU A 54 -1.55 -8.51 -19.57
CA LEU A 54 -1.45 -9.71 -18.74
C LEU A 54 -2.82 -10.21 -18.28
N LEU A 55 -3.79 -9.33 -18.06
CA LEU A 55 -5.15 -9.74 -17.69
C LEU A 55 -5.79 -10.64 -18.75
N PHE A 56 -5.58 -10.37 -20.03
CA PHE A 56 -6.12 -11.19 -21.12
C PHE A 56 -5.42 -12.54 -21.25
N ILE A 57 -4.17 -12.65 -20.78
CA ILE A 57 -3.40 -13.90 -20.78
C ILE A 57 -3.80 -14.78 -19.61
N VAL A 58 -4.01 -14.17 -18.44
CA VAL A 58 -4.28 -14.91 -17.19
C VAL A 58 -5.76 -15.31 -17.07
N GLN A 59 -6.68 -14.50 -17.58
CA GLN A 59 -8.12 -14.78 -17.55
C GLN A 59 -8.77 -14.48 -18.90
N PRO A 60 -8.55 -15.30 -19.92
CA PRO A 60 -9.25 -15.17 -21.17
C PRO A 60 -10.74 -15.50 -20.96
N GLY A 61 -11.62 -14.52 -21.12
CA GLY A 61 -13.08 -14.74 -21.16
C GLY A 61 -13.91 -14.13 -20.04
N THR A 62 -13.36 -13.40 -19.09
CA THR A 62 -14.17 -12.56 -18.17
C THR A 62 -14.57 -11.26 -18.84
N ALA A 63 -15.83 -11.20 -19.30
CA ALA A 63 -16.38 -9.97 -19.83
C ALA A 63 -16.62 -8.98 -18.66
N PRO A 64 -16.01 -7.79 -18.65
CA PRO A 64 -16.22 -6.79 -17.58
C PRO A 64 -17.67 -6.32 -17.47
N LEU A 65 -18.49 -6.56 -18.49
CA LEU A 65 -19.90 -6.14 -18.55
C LEU A 65 -20.85 -6.95 -17.67
N THR A 66 -20.41 -8.08 -17.10
CA THR A 66 -21.25 -8.94 -16.24
C THR A 66 -21.08 -8.63 -14.74
N VAL A 67 -20.30 -7.61 -14.40
CA VAL A 67 -20.02 -7.25 -13.00
C VAL A 67 -21.17 -6.41 -12.43
N PRO A 68 -21.73 -6.78 -11.26
CA PRO A 68 -22.79 -6.01 -10.61
C PRO A 68 -22.38 -4.56 -10.31
N THR A 69 -23.31 -3.61 -10.42
CA THR A 69 -23.05 -2.16 -10.21
C THR A 69 -22.38 -1.85 -8.88
N GLY A 70 -22.72 -2.57 -7.81
CA GLY A 70 -22.11 -2.38 -6.49
C GLY A 70 -20.59 -2.67 -6.49
N ILE A 71 -20.15 -3.62 -7.30
CA ILE A 71 -18.71 -3.94 -7.44
C ILE A 71 -17.99 -2.80 -8.19
N TRP A 72 -18.64 -2.18 -9.19
CA TRP A 72 -18.06 -1.04 -9.88
C TRP A 72 -17.83 0.17 -8.95
N LEU A 73 -18.76 0.43 -8.03
CA LEU A 73 -18.57 1.47 -7.02
C LEU A 73 -17.35 1.19 -6.12
N SER A 74 -17.17 -0.06 -5.71
CA SER A 74 -16.00 -0.48 -4.95
C SER A 74 -14.70 -0.32 -5.74
N ILE A 75 -14.71 -0.68 -7.04
CA ILE A 75 -13.56 -0.51 -7.93
C ILE A 75 -13.20 0.97 -8.06
N VAL A 76 -14.19 1.84 -8.30
CA VAL A 76 -13.98 3.30 -8.40
C VAL A 76 -13.44 3.86 -7.10
N TYR A 77 -13.99 3.45 -5.95
CA TYR A 77 -13.48 3.86 -4.64
C TYR A 77 -12.01 3.45 -4.44
N LEU A 78 -11.66 2.21 -4.77
CA LEU A 78 -10.27 1.73 -4.66
C LEU A 78 -9.34 2.45 -5.65
N ALA A 79 -9.77 2.67 -6.89
CA ALA A 79 -8.96 3.32 -7.91
C ALA A 79 -8.72 4.80 -7.59
N VAL A 80 -9.77 5.55 -7.26
CA VAL A 80 -9.67 6.99 -7.03
C VAL A 80 -9.26 7.30 -5.60
N GLY A 81 -10.02 6.79 -4.62
CA GLY A 81 -9.80 7.12 -3.20
C GLY A 81 -8.52 6.52 -2.66
N VAL A 82 -8.32 5.22 -2.84
CA VAL A 82 -7.17 4.53 -2.24
C VAL A 82 -5.93 4.67 -3.12
N THR A 83 -6.04 4.46 -4.43
CA THR A 83 -4.86 4.48 -5.30
C THR A 83 -4.45 5.90 -5.64
N ILE A 84 -5.28 6.69 -6.34
CA ILE A 84 -4.85 8.01 -6.82
C ILE A 84 -4.62 8.96 -5.63
N VAL A 85 -5.62 9.19 -4.81
CA VAL A 85 -5.51 10.12 -3.68
C VAL A 85 -4.47 9.63 -2.67
N GLY A 86 -4.48 8.34 -2.34
CA GLY A 86 -3.53 7.73 -1.42
C GLY A 86 -2.08 7.88 -1.88
N TYR A 87 -1.76 7.57 -3.15
CA TYR A 87 -0.39 7.71 -3.65
C TYR A 87 0.04 9.17 -3.84
N VAL A 88 -0.84 10.08 -4.24
CA VAL A 88 -0.52 11.51 -4.30
C VAL A 88 -0.10 12.02 -2.92
N LEU A 89 -0.89 11.72 -1.89
CA LEU A 89 -0.57 12.11 -0.52
C LEU A 89 0.72 11.43 -0.01
N TRP A 90 0.92 10.17 -0.37
CA TRP A 90 2.09 9.40 0.01
C TRP A 90 3.38 9.96 -0.58
N TYR A 91 3.43 10.19 -1.90
CA TYR A 91 4.61 10.75 -2.56
C TYR A 91 4.88 12.18 -2.09
N TRP A 92 3.86 13.00 -1.93
CA TRP A 92 3.99 14.32 -1.34
C TRP A 92 4.62 14.25 0.05
N ALA A 93 4.15 13.36 0.92
CA ALA A 93 4.70 13.18 2.26
C ALA A 93 6.16 12.72 2.22
N LEU A 94 6.52 11.77 1.35
CA LEU A 94 7.90 11.29 1.16
C LEU A 94 8.84 12.42 0.73
N GLY A 95 8.37 13.30 -0.16
CA GLY A 95 9.12 14.47 -0.60
C GLY A 95 9.40 15.46 0.53
N GLN A 96 8.39 15.81 1.32
CA GLN A 96 8.48 16.79 2.39
C GLN A 96 9.19 16.26 3.65
N GLY A 97 8.81 15.08 4.11
CA GLY A 97 9.24 14.55 5.41
C GLY A 97 10.51 13.71 5.38
N GLY A 98 11.03 13.41 4.20
CA GLY A 98 12.16 12.50 4.03
C GLY A 98 11.73 11.03 3.93
N ILE A 99 12.29 10.34 2.92
CA ILE A 99 11.87 8.98 2.55
C ILE A 99 11.95 8.02 3.74
N ALA A 100 13.08 7.97 4.44
CA ALA A 100 13.27 7.04 5.55
C ALA A 100 12.30 7.31 6.71
N ARG A 101 12.09 8.59 7.07
CA ARG A 101 11.24 8.98 8.19
C ARG A 101 9.76 8.71 7.92
N ILE A 102 9.29 9.06 6.72
CA ILE A 102 7.89 8.85 6.34
C ILE A 102 7.62 7.36 6.14
N ALA A 103 8.54 6.60 5.52
CA ALA A 103 8.38 5.16 5.37
C ALA A 103 8.26 4.41 6.71
N LEU A 104 8.91 4.90 7.78
CA LEU A 104 8.72 4.32 9.13
C LEU A 104 7.26 4.41 9.62
N LEU A 105 6.53 5.46 9.25
CA LEU A 105 5.13 5.62 9.62
C LEU A 105 4.22 4.55 8.98
N GLN A 106 4.67 3.90 7.91
CA GLN A 106 3.93 2.80 7.29
C GLN A 106 3.74 1.60 8.23
N PHE A 107 4.65 1.42 9.20
CA PHE A 107 4.51 0.39 10.21
C PHE A 107 3.35 0.64 11.19
N LEU A 108 2.76 1.83 11.19
CA LEU A 108 1.52 2.12 11.92
C LEU A 108 0.29 1.52 11.23
N GLN A 109 0.37 1.21 9.94
CA GLN A 109 -0.76 0.70 9.15
C GLN A 109 -1.39 -0.57 9.75
N PRO A 110 -0.63 -1.65 10.11
CA PRO A 110 -1.23 -2.82 10.73
C PRO A 110 -1.90 -2.50 12.07
N VAL A 111 -1.32 -1.60 12.86
CA VAL A 111 -1.91 -1.16 14.15
C VAL A 111 -3.23 -0.42 13.93
N SER A 112 -3.24 0.53 12.97
CA SER A 112 -4.46 1.27 12.60
C SER A 112 -5.54 0.33 12.05
N GLY A 113 -5.16 -0.67 11.25
CA GLY A 113 -6.08 -1.67 10.73
C GLY A 113 -6.77 -2.47 11.85
N VAL A 114 -6.01 -2.92 12.85
CA VAL A 114 -6.56 -3.64 14.01
C VAL A 114 -7.52 -2.75 14.82
N ILE A 115 -7.15 -1.50 15.08
CA ILE A 115 -7.99 -0.56 15.82
C ILE A 115 -9.32 -0.33 15.07
N LEU A 116 -9.25 -0.11 13.75
CA LEU A 116 -10.45 0.10 12.93
C LEU A 116 -11.32 -1.16 12.88
N ALA A 117 -10.74 -2.35 12.77
CA ALA A 117 -11.49 -3.60 12.79
C ALA A 117 -12.20 -3.83 14.13
N ALA A 118 -11.55 -3.51 15.26
CA ALA A 118 -12.19 -3.57 16.58
C ALA A 118 -13.38 -2.61 16.68
N ILE A 119 -13.22 -1.36 16.21
CA ILE A 119 -14.26 -0.31 16.34
C ILE A 119 -15.41 -0.55 15.36
N LEU A 120 -15.11 -0.89 14.10
CA LEU A 120 -16.12 -0.95 13.04
C LEU A 120 -16.79 -2.31 12.91
N LEU A 121 -16.04 -3.38 13.19
CA LEU A 121 -16.50 -4.75 13.01
C LEU A 121 -16.75 -5.48 14.35
N GLY A 122 -16.40 -4.87 15.47
CA GLY A 122 -16.53 -5.48 16.80
C GLY A 122 -15.60 -6.69 17.00
N GLU A 123 -14.48 -6.75 16.25
CA GLU A 123 -13.54 -7.85 16.37
C GLU A 123 -12.75 -7.78 17.70
N GLU A 124 -12.64 -8.93 18.37
CA GLU A 124 -11.82 -9.07 19.56
C GLU A 124 -10.42 -9.56 19.19
N PHE A 125 -9.41 -8.82 19.64
CA PHE A 125 -8.02 -9.18 19.40
C PHE A 125 -7.38 -9.77 20.65
N GLY A 126 -6.74 -10.94 20.48
CA GLY A 126 -6.02 -11.62 21.56
C GLY A 126 -4.77 -10.86 22.03
N ALA A 127 -4.27 -11.21 23.22
CA ALA A 127 -3.11 -10.58 23.84
C ALA A 127 -1.87 -10.54 22.92
N ILE A 128 -1.70 -11.52 22.04
CA ILE A 128 -0.59 -11.57 21.08
C ILE A 128 -0.64 -10.36 20.12
N PHE A 129 -1.82 -10.00 19.62
CA PHE A 129 -2.00 -8.85 18.75
C PHE A 129 -1.71 -7.52 19.46
N ILE A 130 -2.17 -7.39 20.70
CA ILE A 130 -1.96 -6.19 21.52
C ILE A 130 -0.46 -6.02 21.81
N THR A 131 0.24 -7.10 22.20
CA THR A 131 1.68 -7.05 22.45
C THR A 131 2.49 -6.75 21.18
N ALA A 132 2.16 -7.38 20.05
CA ALA A 132 2.80 -7.12 18.77
C ALA A 132 2.62 -5.66 18.33
N SER A 133 1.42 -5.09 18.47
CA SER A 133 1.14 -3.68 18.19
C SER A 133 1.96 -2.75 19.09
N GLY A 134 2.10 -3.07 20.37
CA GLY A 134 2.95 -2.33 21.31
C GLY A 134 4.42 -2.34 20.89
N VAL A 135 4.94 -3.48 20.47
CA VAL A 135 6.33 -3.62 19.98
C VAL A 135 6.54 -2.77 18.71
N ILE A 136 5.59 -2.80 17.78
CA ILE A 136 5.65 -1.97 16.55
C ILE A 136 5.67 -0.48 16.91
N LEU A 137 4.75 -0.03 17.74
CA LEU A 137 4.68 1.38 18.18
C LEU A 137 5.96 1.83 18.86
N PHE A 138 6.51 1.00 19.75
CA PHE A 138 7.77 1.28 20.42
C PHE A 138 8.93 1.37 19.41
N GLY A 139 9.02 0.43 18.47
CA GLY A 139 10.05 0.42 17.42
C GLY A 139 10.01 1.67 16.55
N VAL A 140 8.81 2.08 16.10
CA VAL A 140 8.62 3.31 15.32
C VAL A 140 9.01 4.54 16.12
N TRP A 141 8.56 4.64 17.37
CA TRP A 141 8.93 5.75 18.25
C TRP A 141 10.45 5.84 18.45
N TYR A 142 11.10 4.72 18.76
CA TYR A 142 12.54 4.67 18.95
C TYR A 142 13.32 5.07 17.70
N ALA A 143 12.93 4.55 16.52
CA ALA A 143 13.55 4.88 15.26
C ALA A 143 13.37 6.37 14.89
N LEU A 144 12.18 6.94 15.10
CA LEU A 144 11.93 8.36 14.86
C LEU A 144 12.72 9.27 15.83
N LYS A 145 12.95 8.83 17.07
CA LYS A 145 13.77 9.58 18.03
C LYS A 145 15.26 9.54 17.64
N ALA A 146 15.75 8.42 17.14
CA ALA A 146 17.14 8.26 16.71
C ALA A 146 17.46 9.02 15.40
N SER A 147 16.44 9.37 14.59
CA SER A 147 16.57 10.10 13.32
C SER A 147 16.52 11.64 13.47
N ARG A 148 16.48 12.16 14.70
CA ARG A 148 16.56 13.60 15.02
C ARG A 148 18.00 14.01 15.31
#